data_0bd0e667b3884039eeb676f1d354f135
#
_entry.id   0bd0e667b3884039eeb676f1d354f135
#
_cell.length_a   1.000
_cell.length_b   1.000
_cell.length_c   1.000
_cell.angle_alpha   90.00
_cell.angle_beta   90.00
_cell.angle_gamma   90.00
#
_symmetry.space_group_name_H-M   'P 1'
#
loop_
_entity.id
_entity.type
_entity.pdbx_description
1 polymer ?
#
loop_
_entity_poly.entity_id
_entity_poly.type
_entity_poly.pdbx_seq_one_letter_code
_entity_poly.pdbx_strand_id
1 'polypeptide(L)'
;MTRPAASDSMPNRHPVRTPADVRHVLATEIERVATNPDLDPIRKAQTLAQLTRVALRAMELETLEARVQAIESTLKFRKEARAQEDTP
;
A
#
# COMPACT_ATOMS: atom_id res chain seq x y z
N MET A 1 -14.04 11.30 -30.52
CA MET A 1 -14.26 10.81 -29.98
C MET A 1 -13.68 10.71 -29.02
N THR A 2 -13.66 10.81 -28.42
CA THR A 2 -13.40 10.72 -27.63
C THR A 2 -12.98 10.04 -26.96
N ARG A 3 -12.62 10.02 -26.31
CA ARG A 3 -12.39 9.20 -25.75
C ARG A 3 -11.95 9.49 -24.59
N PRO A 4 -12.57 9.68 -23.80
CA PRO A 4 -12.24 9.69 -22.45
C PRO A 4 -11.55 8.48 -22.20
N ALA A 5 -11.52 7.80 -23.11
CA ALA A 5 -10.96 6.54 -22.99
C ALA A 5 -9.56 6.56 -22.54
N ALA A 6 -8.94 7.68 -22.63
CA ALA A 6 -7.57 7.73 -22.18
C ALA A 6 -7.46 7.28 -20.77
N SER A 7 -8.30 7.78 -19.91
CA SER A 7 -8.21 7.35 -18.53
C SER A 7 -8.77 5.96 -18.38
N ASP A 8 -9.76 5.64 -19.17
CA ASP A 8 -10.31 4.30 -19.08
C ASP A 8 -9.37 3.27 -19.64
N SER A 9 -8.49 3.73 -20.48
CA SER A 9 -7.57 2.79 -21.10
C SER A 9 -6.39 2.48 -20.23
N MET A 10 -6.45 2.83 -18.97
CA MET A 10 -5.40 2.42 -18.05
C MET A 10 -5.89 1.20 -17.30
N PRO A 11 -5.90 0.08 -17.98
CA PRO A 11 -6.49 -1.11 -17.39
C PRO A 11 -5.74 -1.63 -16.21
N ASN A 12 -4.47 -1.27 -16.11
CA ASN A 12 -3.68 -1.76 -14.99
C ASN A 12 -3.79 -0.92 -13.77
N ARG A 13 -4.59 0.12 -13.85
CA ARG A 13 -4.72 0.98 -12.71
C ARG A 13 -5.51 0.28 -11.64
N HIS A 14 -4.90 0.08 -10.52
CA HIS A 14 -5.57 -0.44 -9.35
C HIS A 14 -5.99 0.71 -8.49
N PRO A 15 -7.20 0.66 -7.94
CA PRO A 15 -7.54 1.66 -6.93
C PRO A 15 -6.58 1.52 -5.76
N VAL A 16 -6.06 2.63 -5.32
CA VAL A 16 -5.15 2.65 -4.18
C VAL A 16 -6.02 2.74 -2.94
N ARG A 17 -6.20 1.63 -2.24
CA ARG A 17 -7.08 1.57 -1.10
C ARG A 17 -6.39 1.12 0.18
N THR A 18 -5.28 0.44 0.06
CA THR A 18 -4.61 -0.12 1.22
C THR A 18 -3.15 0.28 1.21
N PRO A 19 -2.48 0.20 2.36
CA PRO A 19 -1.04 0.45 2.38
C PRO A 19 -0.28 -0.47 1.45
N ALA A 20 -0.76 -1.70 1.26
CA ALA A 20 -0.11 -2.63 0.34
C ALA A 20 -0.20 -2.11 -1.09
N ASP A 21 -1.34 -1.53 -1.47
CA ASP A 21 -1.50 -0.95 -2.79
C ASP A 21 -0.52 0.20 -3.00
N VAL A 22 -0.39 1.04 -1.98
CA VAL A 22 0.54 2.16 -2.04
C VAL A 22 1.96 1.66 -2.20
N ARG A 23 2.34 0.66 -1.42
CA ARG A 23 3.68 0.09 -1.49
C ARG A 23 3.97 -0.44 -2.89
N HIS A 24 3.00 -1.10 -3.49
CA HIS A 24 3.16 -1.67 -4.82
C HIS A 24 3.37 -0.58 -5.87
N VAL A 25 2.56 0.47 -5.82
CA VAL A 25 2.70 1.59 -6.75
C VAL A 25 4.06 2.25 -6.59
N LEU A 26 4.49 2.44 -5.34
CA LEU A 26 5.77 3.08 -5.07
C LEU A 26 6.93 2.24 -5.57
N ALA A 27 6.84 0.92 -5.40
CA ALA A 27 7.89 0.04 -5.89
C ALA A 27 8.05 0.19 -7.41
N THR A 28 6.94 0.27 -8.11
CA THR A 28 6.97 0.45 -9.55
C THR A 28 7.60 1.79 -9.93
N GLU A 29 7.25 2.85 -9.21
CA GLU A 29 7.80 4.16 -9.48
C GLU A 29 9.29 4.24 -9.17
N ILE A 30 9.71 3.61 -8.09
CA ILE A 30 11.10 3.57 -7.73
C ILE A 30 11.91 2.91 -8.84
N GLU A 31 11.40 1.81 -9.35
CA GLU A 31 12.09 1.12 -10.42
C GLU A 31 12.14 1.97 -11.69
N ARG A 32 11.05 2.64 -11.99
CA ARG A 32 11.01 3.50 -13.17
C ARG A 32 12.03 4.61 -13.08
N VAL A 33 12.14 5.24 -11.92
CA VAL A 33 13.10 6.32 -11.73
C VAL A 33 14.51 5.78 -11.77
N ALA A 34 14.75 4.65 -11.11
CA ALA A 34 16.09 4.08 -11.04
C ALA A 34 16.62 3.70 -12.41
N THR A 35 15.75 3.31 -13.33
CA THR A 35 16.18 2.85 -14.63
C THR A 35 16.05 3.90 -15.72
N ASN A 36 15.64 5.10 -15.37
CA ASN A 36 15.48 6.17 -16.36
C ASN A 36 16.84 6.77 -16.69
N PRO A 37 17.34 6.58 -17.91
CA PRO A 37 18.68 7.07 -18.26
C PRO A 37 18.71 8.59 -18.50
N ASP A 38 17.55 9.20 -18.65
CA ASP A 38 17.48 10.62 -18.97
C ASP A 38 17.48 11.51 -17.74
N LEU A 39 17.36 10.93 -16.56
CA LEU A 39 17.36 11.74 -15.35
C LEU A 39 18.74 12.08 -14.88
N ASP A 40 18.92 13.35 -14.53
CA ASP A 40 20.14 13.82 -13.91
C ASP A 40 20.41 13.00 -12.63
N PRO A 41 21.68 12.58 -12.42
CA PRO A 41 21.98 11.73 -11.25
C PRO A 41 21.58 12.33 -9.93
N ILE A 42 21.75 13.63 -9.75
CA ILE A 42 21.39 14.26 -8.49
C ILE A 42 19.88 14.25 -8.31
N ARG A 43 19.16 14.58 -9.35
CA ARG A 43 17.71 14.58 -9.29
C ARG A 43 17.19 13.16 -9.08
N LYS A 44 17.81 12.19 -9.74
CA LYS A 44 17.44 10.80 -9.56
C LYS A 44 17.60 10.38 -8.11
N ALA A 45 18.73 10.74 -7.50
CA ALA A 45 18.99 10.38 -6.11
C ALA A 45 17.97 11.03 -5.18
N GLN A 46 17.63 12.29 -5.41
CA GLN A 46 16.66 12.99 -4.58
C GLN A 46 15.29 12.36 -4.70
N THR A 47 14.89 12.05 -5.92
CA THR A 47 13.58 11.45 -6.14
C THR A 47 13.49 10.06 -5.52
N LEU A 48 14.55 9.26 -5.68
CA LEU A 48 14.56 7.93 -5.09
C LEU A 48 14.52 7.99 -3.58
N ALA A 49 15.25 8.92 -2.98
CA ALA A 49 15.24 9.07 -1.53
C ALA A 49 13.83 9.41 -1.04
N GLN A 50 13.16 10.27 -1.77
CA GLN A 50 11.81 10.68 -1.39
C GLN A 50 10.82 9.52 -1.53
N LEU A 51 10.89 8.82 -2.65
CA LEU A 51 10.00 7.69 -2.88
C LEU A 51 10.25 6.58 -1.86
N THR A 52 11.51 6.34 -1.55
CA THR A 52 11.85 5.30 -0.57
C THR A 52 11.30 5.65 0.81
N ARG A 53 11.37 6.91 1.17
CA ARG A 53 10.84 7.35 2.46
C ARG A 53 9.34 7.10 2.55
N VAL A 54 8.62 7.42 1.47
CA VAL A 54 7.18 7.19 1.44
C VAL A 54 6.87 5.70 1.43
N ALA A 55 7.69 4.91 0.73
CA ALA A 55 7.49 3.47 0.68
C ALA A 55 7.66 2.85 2.07
N LEU A 56 8.66 3.30 2.82
CA LEU A 56 8.87 2.79 4.17
C LEU A 56 7.68 3.13 5.06
N ARG A 57 7.13 4.32 4.89
CA ARG A 57 5.96 4.71 5.67
C ARG A 57 4.78 3.81 5.33
N ALA A 58 4.59 3.49 4.06
CA ALA A 58 3.51 2.60 3.66
C ALA A 58 3.69 1.21 4.25
N MET A 59 4.93 0.73 4.31
CA MET A 59 5.20 -0.58 4.91
C MET A 59 4.90 -0.57 6.40
N GLU A 60 5.22 0.53 7.08
CA GLU A 60 4.89 0.65 8.49
C GLU A 60 3.40 0.61 8.73
N LEU A 61 2.65 1.31 7.88
CA LEU A 61 1.19 1.31 7.98
C LEU A 61 0.62 -0.07 7.71
N GLU A 62 1.19 -0.78 6.75
CA GLU A 62 0.75 -2.13 6.43
C GLU A 62 0.94 -3.05 7.63
N THR A 63 2.09 -2.94 8.29
CA THR A 63 2.38 -3.74 9.48
C THR A 63 1.42 -3.40 10.60
N LEU A 64 1.19 -2.12 10.81
CA LEU A 64 0.29 -1.67 11.86
C LEU A 64 -1.13 -2.17 11.62
N GLU A 65 -1.57 -2.11 10.38
CA GLU A 65 -2.89 -2.59 10.01
C GLU A 65 -3.05 -4.08 10.30
N ALA A 66 -2.01 -4.85 9.98
CA ALA A 66 -2.04 -6.28 10.25
C ALA A 66 -2.11 -6.56 11.74
N ARG A 67 -1.41 -5.77 12.55
CA ARG A 67 -1.44 -5.94 14.00
C ARG A 67 -2.80 -5.58 14.57
N VAL A 68 -3.42 -4.53 14.05
CA VAL A 68 -4.76 -4.15 14.49
C VAL A 68 -5.75 -5.26 14.16
N GLN A 69 -5.66 -5.82 12.97
CA GLN A 69 -6.54 -6.92 12.59
C GLN A 69 -6.35 -8.13 13.48
N ALA A 70 -5.10 -8.42 13.83
CA ALA A 70 -4.82 -9.55 14.71
C ALA A 70 -5.44 -9.33 16.08
N ILE A 71 -5.36 -8.12 16.60
CA ILE A 71 -5.95 -7.80 17.89
C ILE A 71 -7.47 -7.91 17.82
N GLU A 72 -8.04 -7.38 16.76
CA GLU A 72 -9.49 -7.44 16.59
C GLU A 72 -9.98 -8.87 16.51
N SER A 73 -9.25 -9.72 15.79
CA SER A 73 -9.61 -11.13 15.69
C SER A 73 -9.54 -11.81 17.05
N THR A 74 -8.50 -11.51 17.83
CA THR A 74 -8.37 -12.08 19.16
C THR A 74 -9.50 -11.66 20.07
N LEU A 75 -9.85 -10.38 20.02
CA LEU A 75 -10.94 -9.88 20.85
C LEU A 75 -12.27 -10.51 20.46
N LYS A 76 -12.48 -10.66 19.18
CA LYS A 76 -13.71 -11.29 18.71
C LYS A 76 -13.79 -12.73 19.18
N PHE A 77 -12.69 -13.45 19.09
CA PHE A 77 -12.64 -14.83 19.53
C PHE A 77 -12.94 -14.95 21.02
N ARG A 78 -12.35 -14.06 21.82
CA ARG A 78 -12.58 -14.08 23.26
C ARG A 78 -14.03 -13.76 23.61
N LYS A 79 -14.62 -12.83 22.87
CA LYS A 79 -15.99 -12.44 23.10
C LYS A 79 -16.92 -13.61 22.80
N GLU A 80 -16.66 -14.32 21.72
CA GLU A 80 -17.46 -15.47 21.36
C GLU A 80 -17.32 -16.60 22.37
N ALA A 81 -16.10 -16.83 22.82
CA ALA A 81 -15.87 -17.86 23.83
C ALA A 81 -16.59 -17.53 25.12
N ARG A 82 -16.57 -16.27 25.53
CA ARG A 82 -17.24 -15.85 26.74
C ARG A 82 -18.75 -16.01 26.59
N ALA A 83 -19.28 -15.69 25.43
CA ALA A 83 -20.71 -15.85 25.18
C ALA A 83 -21.12 -17.32 25.33
N GLN A 84 -20.26 -18.23 24.86
CA GLN A 84 -20.55 -19.65 24.99
C GLN A 84 -20.50 -20.10 26.44
N GLU A 85 -19.60 -19.55 27.23
CA GLU A 85 -19.52 -19.90 28.64
C GLU A 85 -20.75 -19.45 29.40
N ASP A 86 -21.34 -18.35 29.00
CA ASP A 86 -22.52 -17.82 29.68
C ASP A 86 -23.78 -18.53 29.26
N THR A 87 -23.72 -19.44 28.32
CA THR A 87 -24.89 -20.19 27.89
C THR A 87 -25.13 -21.30 28.88
N PRO A 88 -26.33 -21.40 29.44
CA PRO A 88 -26.65 -22.45 30.43
C PRO A 88 -26.64 -23.83 29.81
#